data_6d57cf5080c049794e7d8a85bf927f1b
#
_entry.id   6d57cf5080c049794e7d8a85bf927f1b
#
_cell.length_a   1.000
_cell.length_b   1.000
_cell.length_c   1.000
_cell.angle_alpha   90.00
_cell.angle_beta   90.00
_cell.angle_gamma   90.00
#
_symmetry.space_group_name_H-M   'P 1'
#
loop_
_entity.id
_entity.type
_entity.pdbx_description
1 polymer ?
#
loop_
_entity_poly.entity_id
_entity_poly.type
_entity_poly.pdbx_seq_one_letter_code
_entity_poly.pdbx_strand_id
1 'polypeptide(L)'
;MSSRSGVLRYSTQVAGWDVWPDAVDHVISYQPSTDKAIYIVKINHHERFIRLPDAFLFDTDNTLYPYDPAHAAAQQAVREKVAKTFSISPDDFDKAFKEARTQVKTRLKHTASSHSRLLYLQRMLEIMGLGSQVLLALDFEQTYWRTFLSNAVLFDGVKELLDDIRLLGIPTAIVTDLTAQIQFRKVVYFGLDHYFDYIVTSEEAGFDKPHEAPFQIALEKMRPKGDCIWMIGDNPVNDIRGGREKINAVTLQKVHAGVEVGTDVNTADATFSDFGELRKLLARLGSQR
;
A
#
# COMPACT_ATOMS: atom_id res chain seq x y z
N MET A 1 42.19 6.51 16.55
CA MET A 1 41.17 7.20 17.38
C MET A 1 39.82 6.91 16.77
N SER A 2 39.08 6.01 17.41
CA SER A 2 37.82 5.42 16.97
C SER A 2 36.67 6.28 17.48
N SER A 3 35.81 6.80 16.61
CA SER A 3 34.53 7.41 17.01
C SER A 3 33.40 6.43 16.70
N ARG A 4 32.92 5.74 17.73
CA ARG A 4 31.69 4.97 17.70
C ARG A 4 30.51 5.95 17.71
N SER A 5 29.71 5.97 16.64
CA SER A 5 28.39 6.59 16.65
C SER A 5 27.43 5.71 17.43
N GLY A 6 27.00 6.21 18.59
CA GLY A 6 26.01 5.55 19.43
C GLY A 6 24.62 5.66 18.84
N VAL A 7 23.99 4.53 18.63
CA VAL A 7 22.54 4.44 18.34
C VAL A 7 21.82 4.68 19.67
N LEU A 8 21.17 5.83 19.80
CA LEU A 8 20.26 6.12 20.90
C LEU A 8 19.00 5.24 20.75
N ARG A 9 18.87 4.24 21.62
CA ARG A 9 17.60 3.52 21.80
C ARG A 9 16.67 4.39 22.64
N TYR A 10 15.65 4.97 22.02
CA TYR A 10 14.55 5.57 22.75
C TYR A 10 13.53 4.48 23.08
N SER A 11 13.45 4.12 24.37
CA SER A 11 12.28 3.44 24.91
C SER A 11 11.24 4.51 25.24
N THR A 12 10.33 4.79 24.33
CA THR A 12 9.16 5.61 24.63
C THR A 12 8.00 4.72 25.02
N GLN A 13 7.77 4.58 26.31
CA GLN A 13 6.43 4.28 26.82
C GLN A 13 5.56 5.49 26.50
N VAL A 14 4.75 5.41 25.43
CA VAL A 14 3.68 6.38 25.18
C VAL A 14 2.48 5.90 26.01
N ALA A 15 2.29 6.52 27.17
CA ALA A 15 1.08 6.33 27.96
C ALA A 15 -0.11 6.91 27.21
N GLY A 16 -1.19 6.13 27.05
CA GLY A 16 -2.51 6.68 26.78
C GLY A 16 -3.12 6.44 25.38
N TRP A 17 -2.72 5.38 24.69
CA TRP A 17 -3.52 4.88 23.54
C TRP A 17 -4.03 3.49 23.92
N ASP A 18 -5.37 3.33 23.95
CA ASP A 18 -5.98 2.03 24.16
C ASP A 18 -5.45 1.06 23.12
N VAL A 19 -4.59 0.15 23.57
CA VAL A 19 -4.15 -1.00 22.81
C VAL A 19 -5.40 -1.83 22.56
N TRP A 20 -5.72 -2.10 21.31
CA TRP A 20 -6.85 -2.92 20.89
C TRP A 20 -6.78 -4.27 21.59
N PRO A 21 -7.91 -4.77 22.14
CA PRO A 21 -7.93 -6.10 22.75
C PRO A 21 -7.56 -7.17 21.73
N ASP A 22 -6.89 -8.19 22.22
CA ASP A 22 -6.36 -9.34 21.49
C ASP A 22 -7.27 -9.81 20.35
N ALA A 23 -6.64 -10.08 19.20
CA ALA A 23 -7.27 -10.69 18.05
C ALA A 23 -7.91 -12.02 18.46
N VAL A 24 -9.24 -12.07 18.46
CA VAL A 24 -9.98 -13.33 18.61
C VAL A 24 -9.77 -14.11 17.32
N ASP A 25 -9.20 -15.31 17.43
CA ASP A 25 -9.01 -16.28 16.36
C ASP A 25 -10.34 -16.60 15.67
N HIS A 26 -10.63 -15.89 14.61
CA HIS A 26 -11.59 -16.32 13.59
C HIS A 26 -10.82 -16.60 12.30
N VAL A 27 -10.25 -17.81 12.25
CA VAL A 27 -9.70 -18.39 11.02
C VAL A 27 -10.86 -18.63 10.06
N ILE A 28 -11.08 -17.70 9.13
CA ILE A 28 -11.82 -18.00 7.90
C ILE A 28 -10.85 -18.80 7.04
N SER A 29 -11.09 -20.10 6.92
CA SER A 29 -10.31 -21.00 6.09
C SER A 29 -10.47 -20.61 4.61
N TYR A 30 -9.48 -19.90 4.07
CA TYR A 30 -9.29 -19.77 2.63
C TYR A 30 -8.77 -21.11 2.10
N GLN A 31 -9.59 -21.81 1.32
CA GLN A 31 -9.13 -22.98 0.57
C GLN A 31 -8.50 -22.50 -0.74
N PRO A 32 -7.19 -22.67 -0.95
CA PRO A 32 -6.60 -22.40 -2.25
C PRO A 32 -7.08 -23.47 -3.25
N SER A 33 -7.52 -23.03 -4.43
CA SER A 33 -7.80 -23.89 -5.56
C SER A 33 -6.56 -24.70 -5.94
N THR A 34 -6.73 -25.99 -6.21
CA THR A 34 -5.67 -26.98 -6.43
C THR A 34 -4.99 -26.91 -7.82
N ASP A 35 -5.02 -25.79 -8.50
CA ASP A 35 -4.17 -25.55 -9.67
C ASP A 35 -2.84 -24.99 -9.21
N LYS A 36 -1.81 -25.85 -9.18
CA LYS A 36 -0.41 -25.44 -9.04
C LYS A 36 0.00 -24.64 -10.28
N ALA A 37 -0.39 -23.37 -10.34
CA ALA A 37 0.24 -22.43 -11.25
C ALA A 37 1.74 -22.39 -10.88
N ILE A 38 2.60 -22.64 -11.86
CA ILE A 38 4.05 -22.51 -11.69
C ILE A 38 4.31 -21.00 -11.51
N TYR A 39 4.48 -20.57 -10.27
CA TYR A 39 4.77 -19.18 -9.90
C TYR A 39 6.24 -18.91 -10.27
N ILE A 40 6.44 -18.19 -11.37
CA ILE A 40 7.78 -17.79 -11.85
C ILE A 40 7.78 -16.29 -12.01
N VAL A 41 8.86 -15.61 -11.56
CA VAL A 41 9.11 -14.23 -11.99
C VAL A 41 9.27 -14.24 -13.51
N LYS A 42 8.32 -13.65 -14.22
CA LYS A 42 8.39 -13.48 -15.66
C LYS A 42 9.16 -12.19 -15.95
N ILE A 43 10.39 -12.34 -16.43
CA ILE A 43 11.24 -11.22 -16.82
C ILE A 43 10.98 -10.87 -18.28
N ASN A 44 10.58 -9.63 -18.54
CA ASN A 44 10.33 -9.10 -19.88
C ASN A 44 11.59 -8.41 -20.46
N HIS A 45 12.41 -7.78 -19.59
CA HIS A 45 13.65 -7.04 -19.97
C HIS A 45 14.83 -7.56 -19.16
N HIS A 46 15.46 -8.65 -19.62
CA HIS A 46 16.55 -9.33 -18.91
C HIS A 46 17.76 -8.44 -18.68
N GLU A 47 18.05 -7.51 -19.59
CA GLU A 47 19.14 -6.55 -19.53
C GLU A 47 19.03 -5.56 -18.36
N ARG A 48 17.85 -5.44 -17.75
CA ARG A 48 17.60 -4.60 -16.57
C ARG A 48 17.95 -5.32 -15.25
N PHE A 49 18.12 -6.63 -15.26
CA PHE A 49 18.35 -7.48 -14.08
C PHE A 49 19.76 -8.08 -14.07
N ILE A 50 20.77 -7.20 -14.22
CA ILE A 50 22.18 -7.61 -14.29
C ILE A 50 22.93 -7.47 -12.97
N ARG A 51 22.39 -6.75 -12.00
CA ARG A 51 22.98 -6.52 -10.67
C ARG A 51 21.89 -6.28 -9.63
N LEU A 52 22.27 -6.35 -8.36
CA LEU A 52 21.40 -5.93 -7.26
C LEU A 52 21.08 -4.43 -7.38
N PRO A 53 19.87 -4.00 -6.94
CA PRO A 53 19.52 -2.58 -6.90
C PRO A 53 20.30 -1.82 -5.83
N ASP A 54 20.39 -0.51 -6.02
CA ASP A 54 20.94 0.43 -5.05
C ASP A 54 19.90 0.92 -4.05
N ALA A 55 18.61 0.77 -4.39
CA ALA A 55 17.46 1.05 -3.49
C ALA A 55 16.19 0.36 -3.99
N PHE A 56 15.26 0.13 -3.06
CA PHE A 56 13.91 -0.35 -3.35
C PHE A 56 12.86 0.70 -3.01
N LEU A 57 11.91 0.87 -3.92
CA LEU A 57 10.65 1.55 -3.69
C LEU A 57 9.51 0.54 -3.71
N PHE A 58 8.63 0.61 -2.73
CA PHE A 58 7.46 -0.26 -2.63
C PHE A 58 6.17 0.56 -2.60
N ASP A 59 5.21 0.19 -3.40
CA ASP A 59 3.83 0.52 -3.12
C ASP A 59 3.27 -0.38 -2.00
N THR A 60 2.07 -0.11 -1.51
CA THR A 60 1.45 -0.85 -0.40
C THR A 60 0.21 -1.64 -0.79
N ASP A 61 -0.83 -0.95 -1.27
CA ASP A 61 -2.15 -1.52 -1.54
C ASP A 61 -2.09 -2.43 -2.78
N ASN A 62 -2.58 -3.67 -2.72
CA ASN A 62 -2.41 -4.70 -3.75
C ASN A 62 -0.96 -5.13 -4.07
N THR A 63 0.02 -4.49 -3.45
CA THR A 63 1.44 -4.83 -3.58
C THR A 63 1.92 -5.68 -2.41
N LEU A 64 1.74 -5.23 -1.18
CA LEU A 64 2.14 -5.97 0.03
C LEU A 64 1.02 -6.84 0.60
N TYR A 65 -0.22 -6.52 0.28
CA TYR A 65 -1.43 -7.25 0.71
C TYR A 65 -2.57 -7.03 -0.29
N PRO A 66 -3.56 -7.93 -0.38
CA PRO A 66 -4.73 -7.74 -1.24
C PRO A 66 -5.67 -6.70 -0.63
N TYR A 67 -5.89 -5.60 -1.36
CA TYR A 67 -6.72 -4.48 -0.89
C TYR A 67 -8.22 -4.80 -0.90
N ASP A 68 -8.72 -5.42 -1.98
CA ASP A 68 -10.14 -5.54 -2.26
C ASP A 68 -10.93 -6.34 -1.20
N PRO A 69 -10.45 -7.47 -0.66
CA PRO A 69 -11.17 -8.20 0.38
C PRO A 69 -11.37 -7.37 1.65
N ALA A 70 -10.32 -6.65 2.09
CA ALA A 70 -10.39 -5.77 3.27
C ALA A 70 -11.31 -4.57 3.02
N HIS A 71 -11.25 -3.99 1.82
CA HIS A 71 -12.14 -2.90 1.41
C HIS A 71 -13.61 -3.33 1.39
N ALA A 72 -13.91 -4.49 0.81
CA ALA A 72 -15.27 -5.01 0.75
C ALA A 72 -15.85 -5.26 2.15
N ALA A 73 -15.09 -5.88 3.05
CA ALA A 73 -15.49 -6.09 4.44
C ALA A 73 -15.75 -4.75 5.16
N ALA A 74 -14.85 -3.77 4.98
CA ALA A 74 -14.99 -2.44 5.58
C ALA A 74 -16.21 -1.69 5.05
N GLN A 75 -16.46 -1.75 3.74
CA GLN A 75 -17.63 -1.12 3.12
C GLN A 75 -18.92 -1.76 3.60
N GLN A 76 -18.97 -3.08 3.74
CA GLN A 76 -20.11 -3.81 4.26
C GLN A 76 -20.41 -3.41 5.71
N ALA A 77 -19.41 -3.33 6.58
CA ALA A 77 -19.60 -2.94 7.98
C ALA A 77 -20.15 -1.51 8.11
N VAL A 78 -19.66 -0.58 7.29
CA VAL A 78 -20.20 0.79 7.27
C VAL A 78 -21.63 0.79 6.73
N ARG A 79 -21.94 0.06 5.66
CA ARG A 79 -23.29 -0.07 5.10
C ARG A 79 -24.29 -0.54 6.15
N GLU A 80 -23.95 -1.60 6.89
CA GLU A 80 -24.81 -2.14 7.95
C GLU A 80 -25.00 -1.14 9.08
N LYS A 81 -23.95 -0.43 9.47
CA LYS A 81 -24.05 0.58 10.52
C LYS A 81 -24.92 1.77 10.10
N VAL A 82 -24.74 2.27 8.88
CA VAL A 82 -25.56 3.36 8.32
C VAL A 82 -27.03 2.94 8.20
N ALA A 83 -27.29 1.72 7.71
CA ALA A 83 -28.65 1.17 7.63
C ALA A 83 -29.35 1.11 8.99
N LYS A 84 -28.64 0.66 10.03
CA LYS A 84 -29.16 0.64 11.41
C LYS A 84 -29.41 2.04 11.96
N THR A 85 -28.56 3.00 11.62
CA THR A 85 -28.65 4.38 12.16
C THR A 85 -29.79 5.17 11.53
N PHE A 86 -30.05 4.99 10.23
CA PHE A 86 -30.96 5.82 9.46
C PHE A 86 -32.15 5.07 8.83
N SER A 87 -32.22 3.75 9.01
CA SER A 87 -33.26 2.89 8.40
C SER A 87 -33.35 3.02 6.88
N ILE A 88 -32.21 3.13 6.22
CA ILE A 88 -32.10 3.21 4.75
C ILE A 88 -31.82 1.86 4.12
N SER A 89 -32.18 1.71 2.85
CA SER A 89 -31.87 0.49 2.10
C SER A 89 -30.38 0.39 1.75
N PRO A 90 -29.83 -0.82 1.59
CA PRO A 90 -28.46 -1.01 1.09
C PRO A 90 -28.21 -0.32 -0.25
N ASP A 91 -29.21 -0.34 -1.15
CA ASP A 91 -29.10 0.29 -2.48
C ASP A 91 -29.00 1.81 -2.40
N ASP A 92 -29.72 2.45 -1.48
CA ASP A 92 -29.65 3.90 -1.28
C ASP A 92 -28.28 4.30 -0.69
N PHE A 93 -27.75 3.49 0.23
CA PHE A 93 -26.39 3.66 0.72
C PHE A 93 -25.38 3.60 -0.44
N ASP A 94 -25.42 2.53 -1.25
CA ASP A 94 -24.45 2.32 -2.33
C ASP A 94 -24.52 3.43 -3.38
N LYS A 95 -25.69 3.91 -3.73
CA LYS A 95 -25.88 5.05 -4.64
C LYS A 95 -25.29 6.33 -4.05
N ALA A 96 -25.64 6.66 -2.80
CA ALA A 96 -25.16 7.88 -2.14
C ALA A 96 -23.64 7.85 -1.93
N PHE A 97 -23.09 6.70 -1.52
CA PHE A 97 -21.65 6.53 -1.32
C PHE A 97 -20.87 6.62 -2.64
N LYS A 98 -21.34 5.97 -3.71
CA LYS A 98 -20.73 6.04 -5.05
C LYS A 98 -20.73 7.47 -5.58
N GLU A 99 -21.83 8.18 -5.44
CA GLU A 99 -21.94 9.58 -5.86
C GLU A 99 -21.02 10.48 -5.05
N ALA A 100 -21.01 10.33 -3.73
CA ALA A 100 -20.13 11.07 -2.83
C ALA A 100 -18.64 10.87 -3.22
N ARG A 101 -18.22 9.62 -3.40
CA ARG A 101 -16.86 9.27 -3.85
C ARG A 101 -16.52 9.94 -5.18
N THR A 102 -17.43 9.90 -6.15
CA THR A 102 -17.22 10.51 -7.47
C THR A 102 -17.06 12.02 -7.34
N GLN A 103 -17.92 12.70 -6.59
CA GLN A 103 -17.86 14.16 -6.39
C GLN A 103 -16.56 14.58 -5.67
N VAL A 104 -16.14 13.87 -4.63
CA VAL A 104 -14.90 14.16 -3.90
C VAL A 104 -13.69 13.94 -4.80
N LYS A 105 -13.62 12.81 -5.53
CA LYS A 105 -12.52 12.54 -6.48
C LYS A 105 -12.44 13.57 -7.61
N THR A 106 -13.56 13.98 -8.18
CA THR A 106 -13.60 15.00 -9.23
C THR A 106 -13.11 16.35 -8.73
N ARG A 107 -13.46 16.71 -7.48
CA ARG A 107 -13.05 17.99 -6.86
C ARG A 107 -11.58 18.02 -6.48
N LEU A 108 -11.08 16.94 -5.87
CA LEU A 108 -9.74 16.88 -5.30
C LEU A 108 -8.69 16.23 -6.23
N LYS A 109 -9.14 15.62 -7.33
CA LYS A 109 -8.27 15.04 -8.39
C LYS A 109 -7.20 14.09 -7.84
N HIS A 110 -5.95 14.37 -8.18
CA HIS A 110 -4.77 13.54 -7.91
C HIS A 110 -4.05 13.99 -6.62
N THR A 111 -4.79 14.01 -5.52
CA THR A 111 -4.24 14.35 -4.20
C THR A 111 -4.63 13.29 -3.16
N ALA A 112 -3.87 13.18 -2.10
CA ALA A 112 -4.15 12.27 -0.98
C ALA A 112 -5.58 12.38 -0.45
N SER A 113 -6.10 13.61 -0.36
CA SER A 113 -7.45 13.88 0.14
C SER A 113 -8.54 13.36 -0.80
N SER A 114 -8.24 13.12 -2.08
CA SER A 114 -9.19 12.52 -3.03
C SER A 114 -9.56 11.08 -2.67
N HIS A 115 -8.76 10.44 -1.81
CA HIS A 115 -8.97 9.08 -1.31
C HIS A 115 -9.54 9.05 0.12
N SER A 116 -9.87 10.21 0.72
CA SER A 116 -10.33 10.30 2.11
C SER A 116 -11.70 9.64 2.31
N ARG A 117 -11.75 8.56 3.11
CA ARG A 117 -13.01 7.90 3.49
C ARG A 117 -13.89 8.82 4.32
N LEU A 118 -13.27 9.65 5.17
CA LEU A 118 -14.00 10.64 5.96
C LEU A 118 -14.77 11.62 5.06
N LEU A 119 -14.12 12.14 4.01
CA LEU A 119 -14.77 13.06 3.06
C LEU A 119 -15.87 12.37 2.24
N TYR A 120 -15.69 11.10 1.88
CA TYR A 120 -16.73 10.33 1.20
C TYR A 120 -17.96 10.16 2.08
N LEU A 121 -17.76 9.80 3.35
CA LEU A 121 -18.83 9.58 4.31
C LEU A 121 -19.53 10.87 4.69
N GLN A 122 -18.78 11.96 4.90
CA GLN A 122 -19.35 13.29 5.08
C GLN A 122 -20.23 13.67 3.89
N ARG A 123 -19.70 13.55 2.67
CA ARG A 123 -20.46 13.93 1.46
C ARG A 123 -21.67 13.03 1.23
N MET A 124 -21.56 11.75 1.54
CA MET A 124 -22.68 10.82 1.50
C MET A 124 -23.83 11.26 2.42
N LEU A 125 -23.53 11.64 3.67
CA LEU A 125 -24.52 12.15 4.61
C LEU A 125 -25.18 13.44 4.12
N GLU A 126 -24.43 14.33 3.49
CA GLU A 126 -24.97 15.54 2.86
C GLU A 126 -25.91 15.22 1.68
N ILE A 127 -25.55 14.27 0.81
CA ILE A 127 -26.37 13.80 -0.32
C ILE A 127 -27.69 13.20 0.19
N MET A 128 -27.64 12.50 1.32
CA MET A 128 -28.83 11.94 1.98
C MET A 128 -29.70 13.00 2.67
N GLY A 129 -29.36 14.29 2.59
CA GLY A 129 -30.09 15.39 3.20
C GLY A 129 -29.89 15.52 4.71
N LEU A 130 -28.91 14.84 5.29
CA LEU A 130 -28.66 14.85 6.74
C LEU A 130 -27.74 16.00 7.19
N GLY A 131 -27.16 16.75 6.23
CA GLY A 131 -26.24 17.84 6.51
C GLY A 131 -24.92 17.37 7.15
N SER A 132 -24.29 18.27 7.89
CA SER A 132 -22.98 17.99 8.54
C SER A 132 -23.16 17.19 9.83
N GLN A 133 -23.11 15.89 9.72
CA GLN A 133 -23.14 14.94 10.85
C GLN A 133 -21.73 14.53 11.26
N VAL A 134 -20.95 15.46 11.84
CA VAL A 134 -19.52 15.30 12.09
C VAL A 134 -19.20 14.05 12.93
N LEU A 135 -19.93 13.83 14.02
CA LEU A 135 -19.72 12.65 14.88
C LEU A 135 -20.00 11.35 14.16
N LEU A 136 -21.04 11.29 13.33
CA LEU A 136 -21.39 10.09 12.57
C LEU A 136 -20.39 9.84 11.44
N ALA A 137 -19.92 10.88 10.76
CA ALA A 137 -18.89 10.75 9.74
C ALA A 137 -17.59 10.15 10.30
N LEU A 138 -17.17 10.64 11.47
CA LEU A 138 -15.99 10.11 12.19
C LEU A 138 -16.20 8.66 12.65
N ASP A 139 -17.37 8.34 13.20
CA ASP A 139 -17.70 7.00 13.68
C ASP A 139 -17.77 5.97 12.53
N PHE A 140 -18.31 6.36 11.38
CA PHE A 140 -18.33 5.51 10.19
C PHE A 140 -16.94 5.34 9.60
N GLU A 141 -16.12 6.39 9.56
CA GLU A 141 -14.73 6.32 9.11
C GLU A 141 -13.88 5.41 10.02
N GLN A 142 -14.08 5.52 11.33
CA GLN A 142 -13.41 4.64 12.29
C GLN A 142 -13.86 3.18 12.12
N THR A 143 -15.16 2.95 11.87
CA THR A 143 -15.70 1.61 11.57
C THR A 143 -15.05 1.06 10.31
N TYR A 144 -14.94 1.87 9.25
CA TYR A 144 -14.29 1.48 8.00
C TYR A 144 -12.85 1.03 8.25
N TRP A 145 -12.01 1.87 8.83
CA TRP A 145 -10.59 1.55 8.97
C TRP A 145 -10.29 0.44 9.96
N ARG A 146 -11.08 0.34 11.04
CA ARG A 146 -10.96 -0.79 11.96
C ARG A 146 -11.27 -2.11 11.26
N THR A 147 -12.39 -2.17 10.54
CA THR A 147 -12.77 -3.39 9.81
C THR A 147 -11.80 -3.68 8.67
N PHE A 148 -11.34 -2.66 7.96
CA PHE A 148 -10.32 -2.81 6.91
C PHE A 148 -9.07 -3.49 7.46
N LEU A 149 -8.48 -2.94 8.51
CA LEU A 149 -7.25 -3.47 9.10
C LEU A 149 -7.45 -4.90 9.62
N SER A 150 -8.55 -5.18 10.33
CA SER A 150 -8.82 -6.54 10.84
C SER A 150 -9.03 -7.60 9.75
N ASN A 151 -9.27 -7.20 8.49
CA ASN A 151 -9.43 -8.11 7.35
C ASN A 151 -8.26 -8.03 6.34
N ALA A 152 -7.26 -7.19 6.61
CA ALA A 152 -6.08 -7.07 5.75
C ALA A 152 -4.98 -8.02 6.22
N VAL A 153 -4.46 -8.84 5.30
CA VAL A 153 -3.39 -9.82 5.59
C VAL A 153 -2.30 -9.65 4.54
N LEU A 154 -1.04 -9.59 4.98
CA LEU A 154 0.10 -9.55 4.07
C LEU A 154 0.14 -10.77 3.17
N PHE A 155 0.63 -10.60 1.93
CA PHE A 155 0.98 -11.75 1.11
C PHE A 155 2.11 -12.54 1.77
N ASP A 156 2.09 -13.85 1.53
CA ASP A 156 3.16 -14.74 1.99
C ASP A 156 4.51 -14.31 1.40
N GLY A 157 5.56 -14.37 2.21
CA GLY A 157 6.92 -14.05 1.78
C GLY A 157 7.29 -12.57 1.79
N VAL A 158 6.38 -11.64 2.12
CA VAL A 158 6.66 -10.19 2.19
C VAL A 158 7.73 -9.89 3.23
N LYS A 159 7.55 -10.35 4.47
CA LYS A 159 8.50 -10.08 5.55
C LYS A 159 9.85 -10.72 5.29
N GLU A 160 9.84 -11.94 4.79
CA GLU A 160 11.05 -12.66 4.43
C GLU A 160 11.85 -11.98 3.30
N LEU A 161 11.16 -11.38 2.31
CA LEU A 161 11.82 -10.56 1.30
C LEU A 161 12.44 -9.31 1.92
N LEU A 162 11.71 -8.62 2.79
CA LEU A 162 12.21 -7.43 3.46
C LEU A 162 13.40 -7.73 4.38
N ASP A 163 13.41 -8.89 5.06
CA ASP A 163 14.55 -9.38 5.81
C ASP A 163 15.78 -9.63 4.91
N ASP A 164 15.59 -10.27 3.75
CA ASP A 164 16.67 -10.49 2.77
C ASP A 164 17.25 -9.15 2.28
N ILE A 165 16.41 -8.18 1.95
CA ILE A 165 16.83 -6.84 1.50
C ILE A 165 17.62 -6.13 2.61
N ARG A 166 17.15 -6.22 3.85
CA ARG A 166 17.82 -5.64 5.02
C ARG A 166 19.18 -6.26 5.27
N LEU A 167 19.32 -7.59 5.11
CA LEU A 167 20.59 -8.29 5.22
C LEU A 167 21.60 -7.86 4.14
N LEU A 168 21.11 -7.50 2.96
CA LEU A 168 21.92 -6.95 1.87
C LEU A 168 22.31 -5.47 2.12
N GLY A 169 21.73 -4.81 3.11
CA GLY A 169 21.99 -3.41 3.43
C GLY A 169 21.51 -2.43 2.36
N ILE A 170 20.47 -2.82 1.60
CA ILE A 170 19.91 -2.00 0.53
C ILE A 170 18.79 -1.13 1.12
N PRO A 171 18.83 0.20 0.94
CA PRO A 171 17.80 1.09 1.48
C PRO A 171 16.43 0.87 0.83
N THR A 172 15.38 1.05 1.64
CA THR A 172 14.00 0.82 1.25
C THR A 172 13.11 2.01 1.57
N ALA A 173 12.18 2.32 0.67
CA ALA A 173 11.13 3.28 0.98
C ALA A 173 9.75 2.79 0.49
N ILE A 174 8.72 3.10 1.26
CA ILE A 174 7.33 3.06 0.78
C ILE A 174 7.05 4.33 0.00
N VAL A 175 6.41 4.20 -1.18
CA VAL A 175 5.88 5.31 -1.99
C VAL A 175 4.42 4.99 -2.29
N THR A 176 3.51 5.63 -1.60
CA THR A 176 2.10 5.24 -1.57
C THR A 176 1.14 6.42 -1.65
N ASP A 177 0.01 6.20 -2.30
CA ASP A 177 -1.05 7.21 -2.34
C ASP A 177 -1.88 7.15 -1.04
N LEU A 178 -2.55 8.24 -0.68
CA LEU A 178 -3.36 8.43 0.51
C LEU A 178 -2.68 9.29 1.59
N THR A 179 -3.42 9.57 2.68
CA THR A 179 -2.91 10.37 3.81
C THR A 179 -1.91 9.58 4.67
N ALA A 180 -0.93 10.29 5.19
CA ALA A 180 0.13 9.73 6.04
C ALA A 180 -0.45 9.01 7.26
N GLN A 181 -1.47 9.59 7.90
CA GLN A 181 -2.10 9.00 9.08
C GLN A 181 -2.61 7.58 8.82
N ILE A 182 -3.26 7.35 7.67
CA ILE A 182 -3.81 6.04 7.34
C ILE A 182 -2.70 5.06 6.93
N GLN A 183 -1.74 5.51 6.12
CA GLN A 183 -0.65 4.65 5.70
C GLN A 183 0.25 4.23 6.86
N PHE A 184 0.53 5.13 7.82
CA PHE A 184 1.28 4.79 9.02
C PHE A 184 0.53 3.77 9.90
N ARG A 185 -0.80 3.90 10.04
CA ARG A 185 -1.61 2.88 10.75
C ARG A 185 -1.50 1.51 10.09
N LYS A 186 -1.52 1.43 8.75
CA LYS A 186 -1.33 0.16 8.02
C LYS A 186 0.06 -0.44 8.27
N VAL A 187 1.10 0.38 8.15
CA VAL A 187 2.50 -0.05 8.39
C VAL A 187 2.66 -0.62 9.81
N VAL A 188 2.15 0.08 10.83
CA VAL A 188 2.18 -0.39 12.22
C VAL A 188 1.34 -1.65 12.42
N TYR A 189 0.14 -1.70 11.85
CA TYR A 189 -0.74 -2.87 11.95
C TYR A 189 -0.09 -4.15 11.41
N PHE A 190 0.61 -4.04 10.28
CA PHE A 190 1.33 -5.18 9.68
C PHE A 190 2.66 -5.49 10.38
N GLY A 191 3.11 -4.67 11.33
CA GLY A 191 4.43 -4.77 11.96
C GLY A 191 5.54 -4.58 10.95
N LEU A 192 5.40 -3.57 10.09
CA LEU A 192 6.37 -3.20 9.04
C LEU A 192 7.15 -1.93 9.36
N ASP A 193 6.92 -1.31 10.51
CA ASP A 193 7.53 -0.05 10.95
C ASP A 193 9.06 -0.10 11.09
N HIS A 194 9.64 -1.30 11.20
CA HIS A 194 11.08 -1.50 11.28
C HIS A 194 11.74 -2.01 9.98
N TYR A 195 10.95 -2.21 8.93
CA TYR A 195 11.44 -2.77 7.66
C TYR A 195 11.80 -1.71 6.62
N PHE A 196 11.17 -0.55 6.69
CA PHE A 196 11.38 0.52 5.74
C PHE A 196 12.14 1.68 6.38
N ASP A 197 13.16 2.18 5.67
CA ASP A 197 13.93 3.34 6.13
C ASP A 197 13.12 4.63 6.03
N TYR A 198 12.24 4.72 5.00
CA TYR A 198 11.41 5.90 4.74
C TYR A 198 10.02 5.53 4.26
N ILE A 199 9.08 6.43 4.50
CA ILE A 199 7.72 6.37 3.96
C ILE A 199 7.43 7.73 3.32
N VAL A 200 6.98 7.70 2.06
CA VAL A 200 6.53 8.87 1.30
C VAL A 200 5.08 8.63 0.90
N THR A 201 4.22 9.57 1.29
CA THR A 201 2.79 9.54 0.96
C THR A 201 2.46 10.64 -0.02
N SER A 202 1.37 10.48 -0.77
CA SER A 202 0.88 11.57 -1.63
C SER A 202 0.47 12.82 -0.83
N GLU A 203 0.16 12.68 0.46
CA GLU A 203 -0.07 13.86 1.32
C GLU A 203 1.20 14.67 1.53
N GLU A 204 2.34 14.01 1.79
CA GLU A 204 3.64 14.68 1.90
C GLU A 204 4.10 15.25 0.54
N ALA A 205 3.88 14.50 -0.53
CA ALA A 205 4.33 14.88 -1.86
C ALA A 205 3.43 15.95 -2.54
N GLY A 206 2.21 16.14 -2.04
CA GLY A 206 1.22 17.04 -2.63
C GLY A 206 0.48 16.44 -3.84
N PHE A 207 0.93 15.32 -4.37
CA PHE A 207 0.40 14.67 -5.57
C PHE A 207 0.42 13.14 -5.44
N ASP A 208 -0.59 12.48 -6.04
CA ASP A 208 -0.60 11.04 -6.21
C ASP A 208 0.39 10.60 -7.31
N LYS A 209 0.87 9.37 -7.25
CA LYS A 209 1.51 8.71 -8.39
C LYS A 209 0.55 8.70 -9.60
N PRO A 210 1.00 8.85 -10.85
CA PRO A 210 2.39 8.81 -11.33
C PRO A 210 3.08 10.19 -11.39
N HIS A 211 2.67 11.19 -10.60
CA HIS A 211 3.42 12.44 -10.52
C HIS A 211 4.86 12.16 -10.05
N GLU A 212 5.82 13.01 -10.46
CA GLU A 212 7.23 12.78 -10.13
C GLU A 212 7.55 13.00 -8.64
N ALA A 213 6.83 13.90 -7.97
CA ALA A 213 7.14 14.33 -6.61
C ALA A 213 7.27 13.17 -5.59
N PRO A 214 6.35 12.17 -5.51
CA PRO A 214 6.51 11.06 -4.57
C PRO A 214 7.81 10.28 -4.78
N PHE A 215 8.20 10.05 -6.03
CA PHE A 215 9.43 9.31 -6.36
C PHE A 215 10.68 10.14 -6.04
N GLN A 216 10.70 11.42 -6.36
CA GLN A 216 11.84 12.30 -6.10
C GLN A 216 12.08 12.45 -4.60
N ILE A 217 11.04 12.68 -3.79
CA ILE A 217 11.15 12.75 -2.33
C ILE A 217 11.71 11.45 -1.75
N ALA A 218 11.31 10.30 -2.28
CA ALA A 218 11.85 9.03 -1.82
C ALA A 218 13.36 8.91 -2.11
N LEU A 219 13.81 9.30 -3.30
CA LEU A 219 15.24 9.30 -3.65
C LEU A 219 16.03 10.33 -2.82
N GLU A 220 15.48 11.53 -2.59
CA GLU A 220 16.10 12.55 -1.74
C GLU A 220 16.31 12.06 -0.30
N LYS A 221 15.33 11.34 0.26
CA LYS A 221 15.43 10.76 1.60
C LYS A 221 16.44 9.62 1.66
N MET A 222 16.39 8.68 0.72
CA MET A 222 17.24 7.48 0.71
C MET A 222 18.69 7.77 0.32
N ARG A 223 18.91 8.72 -0.58
CA ARG A 223 20.22 9.03 -1.18
C ARG A 223 20.98 7.78 -1.61
N PRO A 224 20.42 7.00 -2.54
CA PRO A 224 21.03 5.76 -3.00
C PRO A 224 22.43 6.01 -3.56
N LYS A 225 23.33 5.03 -3.43
CA LYS A 225 24.74 5.16 -3.90
C LYS A 225 24.89 5.04 -5.41
N GLY A 226 23.86 4.57 -6.09
CA GLY A 226 23.83 4.36 -7.54
C GLY A 226 22.44 4.64 -8.11
N ASP A 227 22.26 4.31 -9.38
CA ASP A 227 21.08 4.63 -10.19
C ASP A 227 20.14 3.45 -10.45
N CYS A 228 20.51 2.25 -10.01
CA CYS A 228 19.66 1.07 -10.15
C CYS A 228 18.60 1.03 -9.06
N ILE A 229 17.49 1.67 -9.31
CA ILE A 229 16.35 1.73 -8.40
C ILE A 229 15.31 0.70 -8.84
N TRP A 230 14.83 -0.14 -7.92
CA TRP A 230 13.71 -1.03 -8.21
C TRP A 230 12.41 -0.46 -7.64
N MET A 231 11.38 -0.34 -8.49
CA MET A 231 10.03 -0.01 -8.08
C MET A 231 9.16 -1.26 -8.12
N ILE A 232 8.62 -1.64 -6.98
CA ILE A 232 7.72 -2.78 -6.80
C ILE A 232 6.32 -2.22 -6.51
N GLY A 233 5.37 -2.49 -7.39
CA GLY A 233 3.99 -2.02 -7.27
C GLY A 233 3.02 -2.90 -8.05
N ASP A 234 1.71 -2.67 -7.88
CA ASP A 234 0.67 -3.40 -8.62
C ASP A 234 0.14 -2.62 -9.83
N ASN A 235 0.15 -1.29 -9.75
CA ASN A 235 -0.55 -0.44 -10.69
C ASN A 235 0.31 -0.13 -11.95
N PRO A 236 -0.16 -0.56 -13.17
CA PRO A 236 0.60 -0.37 -14.42
C PRO A 236 0.93 1.09 -14.75
N VAL A 237 0.05 2.02 -14.36
CA VAL A 237 0.21 3.45 -14.65
C VAL A 237 0.98 4.16 -13.54
N ASN A 238 0.52 3.97 -12.30
CA ASN A 238 1.04 4.74 -11.16
C ASN A 238 2.45 4.29 -10.77
N ASP A 239 2.66 2.97 -10.67
CA ASP A 239 3.92 2.42 -10.18
C ASP A 239 4.88 2.09 -11.31
N ILE A 240 4.38 1.37 -12.33
CA ILE A 240 5.24 0.82 -13.38
C ILE A 240 5.67 1.91 -14.35
N ARG A 241 4.71 2.55 -15.04
CA ARG A 241 5.03 3.64 -15.93
C ARG A 241 5.61 4.84 -15.16
N GLY A 242 5.00 5.21 -14.02
CA GLY A 242 5.46 6.30 -13.19
C GLY A 242 6.92 6.11 -12.74
N GLY A 243 7.26 4.97 -12.15
CA GLY A 243 8.62 4.67 -11.72
C GLY A 243 9.63 4.68 -12.88
N ARG A 244 9.25 4.09 -14.02
CA ARG A 244 10.10 4.09 -15.21
C ARG A 244 10.34 5.49 -15.78
N GLU A 245 9.27 6.24 -16.05
CA GLU A 245 9.37 7.55 -16.71
C GLU A 245 9.97 8.63 -15.81
N LYS A 246 9.72 8.58 -14.50
CA LYS A 246 10.11 9.66 -13.59
C LYS A 246 11.50 9.49 -12.98
N ILE A 247 11.93 8.25 -12.76
CA ILE A 247 13.21 7.96 -12.11
C ILE A 247 14.00 6.83 -12.77
N ASN A 248 13.62 6.42 -13.98
CA ASN A 248 14.24 5.31 -14.72
C ASN A 248 14.34 4.00 -13.90
N ALA A 249 13.40 3.76 -13.00
CA ALA A 249 13.39 2.56 -12.16
C ALA A 249 13.25 1.28 -13.00
N VAL A 250 13.90 0.21 -12.54
CA VAL A 250 13.54 -1.16 -12.93
C VAL A 250 12.22 -1.49 -12.26
N THR A 251 11.22 -1.89 -13.03
CA THR A 251 9.86 -2.01 -12.55
C THR A 251 9.44 -3.47 -12.42
N LEU A 252 8.92 -3.84 -11.25
CA LEU A 252 8.42 -5.17 -10.95
C LEU A 252 6.96 -5.10 -10.55
N GLN A 253 6.08 -5.65 -11.40
CA GLN A 253 4.65 -5.64 -11.12
C GLN A 253 4.24 -6.86 -10.30
N LYS A 254 3.67 -6.62 -9.11
CA LYS A 254 2.97 -7.64 -8.32
C LYS A 254 1.63 -7.93 -8.98
N VAL A 255 1.38 -9.18 -9.32
CA VAL A 255 0.13 -9.61 -9.93
C VAL A 255 -0.59 -10.64 -9.05
N HIS A 256 -1.91 -10.48 -8.95
CA HIS A 256 -2.81 -11.42 -8.29
C HIS A 256 -4.24 -11.21 -8.82
N ALA A 257 -5.22 -11.99 -8.34
CA ALA A 257 -6.60 -11.84 -8.75
C ALA A 257 -7.11 -10.40 -8.49
N GLY A 258 -7.67 -9.76 -9.52
CA GLY A 258 -8.17 -8.38 -9.46
C GLY A 258 -7.17 -7.31 -9.90
N VAL A 259 -5.88 -7.64 -10.08
CA VAL A 259 -4.88 -6.70 -10.59
C VAL A 259 -4.75 -6.83 -12.10
N GLU A 260 -4.84 -5.70 -12.81
CA GLU A 260 -4.63 -5.61 -14.24
C GLU A 260 -3.13 -5.70 -14.57
N VAL A 261 -2.76 -6.58 -15.48
CA VAL A 261 -1.37 -6.68 -15.97
C VAL A 261 -1.12 -5.59 -17.00
N GLY A 262 -0.02 -4.84 -16.80
CA GLY A 262 0.36 -3.76 -17.71
C GLY A 262 0.69 -4.26 -19.11
N THR A 263 0.26 -3.50 -20.12
CA THR A 263 0.54 -3.75 -21.54
C THR A 263 1.20 -2.53 -22.16
N ASP A 264 1.84 -2.70 -23.30
CA ASP A 264 2.49 -1.64 -24.08
C ASP A 264 3.46 -0.80 -23.23
N VAL A 265 3.26 0.49 -23.17
CA VAL A 265 4.09 1.43 -22.38
C VAL A 265 4.01 1.19 -20.87
N ASN A 266 2.98 0.47 -20.41
CA ASN A 266 2.78 0.13 -19.00
C ASN A 266 3.32 -1.28 -18.64
N THR A 267 3.93 -2.00 -19.61
CA THR A 267 4.52 -3.32 -19.34
C THR A 267 5.68 -3.19 -18.36
N ALA A 268 5.65 -3.94 -17.25
CA ALA A 268 6.74 -3.97 -16.29
C ALA A 268 8.00 -4.69 -16.84
N ASP A 269 9.17 -4.38 -16.30
CA ASP A 269 10.41 -5.11 -16.64
C ASP A 269 10.35 -6.56 -16.17
N ALA A 270 9.63 -6.82 -15.06
CA ALA A 270 9.24 -8.16 -14.64
C ALA A 270 7.85 -8.17 -13.98
N THR A 271 7.17 -9.31 -14.05
CA THR A 271 5.93 -9.56 -13.28
C THR A 271 6.15 -10.74 -12.35
N PHE A 272 5.55 -10.71 -11.16
CA PHE A 272 5.62 -11.79 -10.18
C PHE A 272 4.31 -11.90 -9.41
N SER A 273 3.98 -13.12 -8.99
CA SER A 273 2.81 -13.38 -8.14
C SER A 273 3.18 -13.87 -6.74
N ASP A 274 4.42 -14.30 -6.54
CA ASP A 274 4.93 -14.87 -5.30
C ASP A 274 6.23 -14.19 -4.87
N PHE A 275 6.30 -13.73 -3.61
CA PHE A 275 7.48 -13.06 -3.08
C PHE A 275 8.67 -14.01 -2.90
N GLY A 276 8.45 -15.31 -2.70
CA GLY A 276 9.51 -16.31 -2.68
C GLY A 276 10.27 -16.41 -3.99
N GLU A 277 9.59 -16.23 -5.13
CA GLU A 277 10.27 -16.18 -6.44
C GLU A 277 11.10 -14.90 -6.61
N LEU A 278 10.61 -13.77 -6.10
CA LEU A 278 11.39 -12.53 -6.10
C LEU A 278 12.64 -12.65 -5.21
N ARG A 279 12.55 -13.33 -4.06
CA ARG A 279 13.69 -13.66 -3.19
C ARG A 279 14.74 -14.49 -3.92
N LYS A 280 14.32 -15.51 -4.70
CA LYS A 280 15.25 -16.32 -5.53
C LYS A 280 15.96 -15.48 -6.59
N LEU A 281 15.24 -14.52 -7.21
CA LEU A 281 15.84 -13.57 -8.14
C LEU A 281 16.94 -12.73 -7.46
N LEU A 282 16.67 -12.18 -6.27
CA LEU A 282 17.65 -11.41 -5.49
C LEU A 282 18.86 -12.24 -5.10
N ALA A 283 18.66 -13.47 -4.61
CA ALA A 283 19.75 -14.37 -4.23
C ALA A 283 20.67 -14.70 -5.43
N ARG A 284 20.08 -14.94 -6.62
CA ARG A 284 20.83 -15.16 -7.85
C ARG A 284 21.69 -13.96 -8.24
N LEU A 285 21.15 -12.74 -8.17
CA LEU A 285 21.91 -11.53 -8.49
C LEU A 285 22.99 -11.23 -7.44
N GLY A 286 22.73 -11.56 -6.17
CA GLY A 286 23.70 -11.43 -5.09
C GLY A 286 24.89 -12.39 -5.19
N SER A 287 24.69 -13.59 -5.75
CA SER A 287 25.73 -14.59 -5.94
C SER A 287 26.68 -14.32 -7.13
N GLN A 288 26.40 -13.30 -7.93
CA GLN A 288 27.24 -12.88 -9.07
C GLN A 288 28.27 -11.79 -8.70
N ARG A 289 28.35 -11.45 -7.41
CA ARG A 289 29.37 -10.52 -6.85
C ARG A 289 30.69 -11.26 -6.55
#